data_8acdbd41f47d1636f87d903d3a891bd0
#
_entry.id   8acdbd41f47d1636f87d903d3a891bd0
#
_cell.length_a   1.000
_cell.length_b   1.000
_cell.length_c   1.000
_cell.angle_alpha   90.00
_cell.angle_beta   90.00
_cell.angle_gamma   90.00
#
_symmetry.space_group_name_H-M   'P 1'
#
loop_
_entity.id
_entity.type
_entity.pdbx_description
1 polymer ?
#
loop_
_entity_poly.entity_id
_entity_poly.type
_entity_poly.pdbx_seq_one_letter_code
_entity_poly.pdbx_strand_id
1 'polypeptide(L)'
;MPASTPSSEHIADSSVLRAALRREKLALRMAQDEKTRLAHSARIEAHLSALLLPLPPQTISFCAPVRGEFNAGPLAALLIEHGWTIAMPIADAANSPMCFRGWTPSSTMSVDRHGIPIPASGPAIVPGIVLLPLLAFDARGFRLGYGGGYFDRTLAAMVPQPLTIGVGFELGRVADILPQMHDIPLDAIVTETGVMRHAQDYRLLA
;
A
#
# COMPACT_ATOMS: atom_id res chain seq x y z
N MET A 1 -15.44 8.46 29.63
CA MET A 1 -16.66 8.10 28.88
C MET A 1 -16.34 6.83 28.10
N PRO A 2 -17.03 5.70 28.33
CA PRO A 2 -16.83 4.51 27.52
C PRO A 2 -17.33 4.77 26.09
N ALA A 3 -16.51 4.47 25.09
CA ALA A 3 -16.90 4.54 23.69
C ALA A 3 -18.02 3.52 23.42
N SER A 4 -19.15 3.99 22.91
CA SER A 4 -20.29 3.14 22.55
C SER A 4 -19.88 2.18 21.42
N THR A 5 -20.03 0.90 21.65
CA THR A 5 -19.84 -0.13 20.61
C THR A 5 -20.88 0.09 19.52
N PRO A 6 -20.49 0.20 18.24
CA PRO A 6 -21.45 0.38 17.15
C PRO A 6 -22.40 -0.81 17.06
N SER A 7 -23.68 -0.56 16.77
CA SER A 7 -24.70 -1.60 16.63
C SER A 7 -24.40 -2.50 15.41
N SER A 8 -24.86 -3.75 15.45
CA SER A 8 -24.68 -4.72 14.35
C SER A 8 -25.24 -4.24 12.99
N GLU A 9 -26.29 -3.42 13.00
CA GLU A 9 -26.87 -2.79 11.79
C GLU A 9 -25.91 -1.77 11.16
N HIS A 10 -25.23 -0.93 11.96
CA HIS A 10 -24.23 0.03 11.47
C HIS A 10 -23.02 -0.65 10.83
N ILE A 11 -22.60 -1.81 11.36
CA ILE A 11 -21.49 -2.59 10.82
C ILE A 11 -21.86 -3.25 9.48
N ALA A 12 -23.07 -3.77 9.36
CA ALA A 12 -23.56 -4.38 8.13
C ALA A 12 -23.68 -3.33 7.01
N ASP A 13 -24.18 -2.14 7.31
CA ASP A 13 -24.34 -1.04 6.36
C ASP A 13 -22.97 -0.52 5.87
N SER A 14 -22.01 -0.35 6.76
CA SER A 14 -20.64 0.06 6.39
C SER A 14 -19.93 -0.97 5.48
N SER A 15 -20.16 -2.26 5.68
CA SER A 15 -19.54 -3.32 4.86
C SER A 15 -20.06 -3.29 3.42
N VAL A 16 -21.36 -3.07 3.23
CA VAL A 16 -22.00 -2.96 1.91
C VAL A 16 -21.50 -1.73 1.17
N LEU A 17 -21.44 -0.58 1.86
CA LEU A 17 -20.92 0.67 1.28
C LEU A 17 -19.45 0.55 0.89
N ARG A 18 -18.60 -0.05 1.74
CA ARG A 18 -17.18 -0.31 1.42
C ARG A 18 -17.03 -1.25 0.22
N ALA A 19 -17.91 -2.26 0.08
CA ALA A 19 -17.89 -3.15 -1.07
C ALA A 19 -18.31 -2.41 -2.36
N ALA A 20 -19.27 -1.51 -2.28
CA ALA A 20 -19.68 -0.65 -3.40
C ALA A 20 -18.54 0.29 -3.83
N LEU A 21 -17.88 0.97 -2.88
CA LEU A 21 -16.70 1.81 -3.14
C LEU A 21 -15.58 1.03 -3.82
N ARG A 22 -15.28 -0.19 -3.37
CA ARG A 22 -14.26 -1.03 -4.02
C ARG A 22 -14.57 -1.30 -5.48
N ARG A 23 -15.83 -1.66 -5.79
CA ARG A 23 -16.24 -1.91 -7.18
C ARG A 23 -16.13 -0.67 -8.04
N GLU A 24 -16.65 0.46 -7.54
CA GLU A 24 -16.61 1.74 -8.24
C GLU A 24 -15.16 2.16 -8.56
N LYS A 25 -14.31 2.21 -7.54
CA LYS A 25 -12.93 2.69 -7.70
C LYS A 25 -12.07 1.73 -8.52
N LEU A 26 -12.33 0.43 -8.44
CA LEU A 26 -11.70 -0.55 -9.33
C LEU A 26 -12.12 -0.32 -10.78
N ALA A 27 -13.40 -0.13 -11.04
CA ALA A 27 -13.92 0.14 -12.39
C ALA A 27 -13.32 1.42 -12.97
N LEU A 28 -13.27 2.52 -12.19
CA LEU A 28 -12.64 3.78 -12.61
C LEU A 28 -11.16 3.59 -12.93
N ARG A 29 -10.42 2.87 -12.10
CA ARG A 29 -8.99 2.60 -12.35
C ARG A 29 -8.79 1.77 -13.61
N MET A 30 -9.60 0.73 -13.83
CA MET A 30 -9.51 -0.12 -15.02
C MET A 30 -9.95 0.58 -16.31
N ALA A 31 -10.79 1.62 -16.22
CA ALA A 31 -11.24 2.43 -17.33
C ALA A 31 -10.23 3.52 -17.74
N GLN A 32 -9.19 3.76 -16.94
CA GLN A 32 -8.13 4.70 -17.31
C GLN A 32 -7.42 4.24 -18.58
N ASP A 33 -7.27 5.13 -19.56
CA ASP A 33 -6.45 4.85 -20.73
C ASP A 33 -4.97 4.73 -20.35
N GLU A 34 -4.22 4.00 -21.15
CA GLU A 34 -2.82 3.70 -20.89
C GLU A 34 -1.93 4.95 -20.81
N LYS A 35 -2.15 5.92 -21.70
CA LYS A 35 -1.36 7.15 -21.73
C LYS A 35 -1.53 7.96 -20.46
N THR A 36 -2.77 8.13 -20.00
CA THR A 36 -3.08 8.82 -18.74
C THR A 36 -2.49 8.06 -17.54
N ARG A 37 -2.64 6.74 -17.51
CA ARG A 37 -2.09 5.91 -16.43
C ARG A 37 -0.56 6.01 -16.37
N LEU A 38 0.15 5.99 -17.50
CA LEU A 38 1.60 6.13 -17.54
C LEU A 38 2.04 7.53 -17.09
N ALA A 39 1.34 8.60 -17.52
CA ALA A 39 1.63 9.96 -17.08
C ALA A 39 1.43 10.14 -15.58
N HIS A 40 0.36 9.58 -15.02
CA HIS A 40 0.10 9.59 -13.58
C HIS A 40 1.16 8.78 -12.82
N SER A 41 1.52 7.59 -13.31
CA SER A 41 2.56 6.75 -12.71
C SER A 41 3.92 7.46 -12.66
N ALA A 42 4.31 8.16 -13.71
CA ALA A 42 5.55 8.93 -13.72
C ALA A 42 5.57 10.04 -12.65
N ARG A 43 4.43 10.71 -12.40
CA ARG A 43 4.32 11.70 -11.32
C ARG A 43 4.40 11.06 -9.93
N ILE A 44 3.71 9.93 -9.73
CA ILE A 44 3.79 9.16 -8.47
C ILE A 44 5.24 8.77 -8.20
N GLU A 45 5.94 8.24 -9.21
CA GLU A 45 7.35 7.85 -9.09
C GLU A 45 8.24 9.04 -8.74
N ALA A 46 8.03 10.20 -9.36
CA ALA A 46 8.76 11.43 -9.04
C ALA A 46 8.53 11.86 -7.58
N HIS A 47 7.28 11.83 -7.09
CA HIS A 47 6.95 12.17 -5.70
C HIS A 47 7.55 11.17 -4.71
N LEU A 48 7.51 9.87 -5.00
CA LEU A 48 8.13 8.84 -4.17
C LEU A 48 9.65 8.97 -4.15
N SER A 49 10.29 9.23 -5.30
CA SER A 49 11.74 9.45 -5.38
C SER A 49 12.16 10.67 -4.55
N ALA A 50 11.44 11.79 -4.69
CA ALA A 50 11.71 12.99 -3.90
C ALA A 50 11.49 12.77 -2.38
N LEU A 51 10.61 11.87 -1.99
CA LEU A 51 10.35 11.52 -0.59
C LEU A 51 11.38 10.56 -0.01
N LEU A 52 11.83 9.58 -0.79
CA LEU A 52 12.63 8.45 -0.30
C LEU A 52 14.13 8.64 -0.45
N LEU A 53 14.61 9.19 -1.58
CA LEU A 53 16.04 9.32 -1.85
C LEU A 53 16.82 10.17 -0.84
N PRO A 54 16.23 11.21 -0.20
CA PRO A 54 16.92 11.95 0.86
C PRO A 54 17.09 11.15 2.17
N LEU A 55 16.34 10.06 2.36
CA LEU A 55 16.43 9.24 3.57
C LEU A 55 17.66 8.33 3.52
N PRO A 56 18.25 7.96 4.67
CA PRO A 56 19.26 6.94 4.72
C PRO A 56 18.76 5.63 4.13
N PRO A 57 19.56 4.91 3.31
CA PRO A 57 19.18 3.63 2.74
C PRO A 57 18.74 2.63 3.81
N GLN A 58 17.60 2.01 3.59
CA GLN A 58 17.01 1.03 4.50
C GLN A 58 16.19 -0.01 3.73
N THR A 59 15.43 -0.84 4.41
CA THR A 59 14.57 -1.83 3.76
C THR A 59 13.19 -1.25 3.49
N ILE A 60 12.73 -1.35 2.24
CA ILE A 60 11.39 -0.96 1.81
C ILE A 60 10.71 -2.14 1.11
N SER A 61 9.40 -2.31 1.33
CA SER A 61 8.61 -3.30 0.60
C SER A 61 7.63 -2.68 -0.37
N PHE A 62 7.37 -3.38 -1.48
CA PHE A 62 6.32 -3.07 -2.44
C PHE A 62 5.65 -4.35 -2.95
N CYS A 63 4.44 -4.22 -3.52
CA CYS A 63 3.71 -5.32 -4.17
C CYS A 63 3.89 -5.29 -5.68
N ALA A 64 3.89 -6.45 -6.32
CA ALA A 64 3.68 -6.51 -7.76
C ALA A 64 2.31 -5.90 -8.10
N PRO A 65 2.23 -5.06 -9.15
CA PRO A 65 1.00 -4.38 -9.48
C PRO A 65 -0.04 -5.35 -10.04
N VAL A 66 -1.29 -5.20 -9.64
CA VAL A 66 -2.42 -5.93 -10.18
C VAL A 66 -3.54 -4.97 -10.60
N ARG A 67 -4.32 -5.34 -11.60
CA ARG A 67 -5.54 -4.61 -12.01
C ARG A 67 -5.31 -3.10 -12.19
N GLY A 68 -4.26 -2.71 -12.91
CA GLY A 68 -3.94 -1.32 -13.22
C GLY A 68 -3.37 -0.49 -12.06
N GLU A 69 -2.79 -1.11 -11.05
CA GLU A 69 -2.07 -0.42 -9.97
C GLU A 69 -0.80 0.28 -10.47
N PHE A 70 -0.31 1.22 -9.67
CA PHE A 70 1.02 1.79 -9.86
C PHE A 70 2.09 0.69 -9.77
N ASN A 71 2.98 0.65 -10.75
CA ASN A 71 4.11 -0.28 -10.75
C ASN A 71 5.32 0.36 -10.07
N ALA A 72 5.62 -0.08 -8.86
CA ALA A 72 6.78 0.39 -8.10
C ALA A 72 8.12 -0.28 -8.52
N GLY A 73 8.11 -1.21 -9.47
CA GLY A 73 9.33 -1.92 -9.91
C GLY A 73 10.46 -1.01 -10.38
N PRO A 74 10.22 -0.02 -11.26
CA PRO A 74 11.25 0.95 -11.67
C PRO A 74 11.83 1.74 -10.49
N LEU A 75 10.98 2.26 -9.60
CA LEU A 75 11.42 2.93 -8.36
C LEU A 75 12.25 2.00 -7.48
N ALA A 76 11.83 0.74 -7.31
CA ALA A 76 12.58 -0.24 -6.51
C ALA A 76 13.97 -0.52 -7.10
N ALA A 77 14.10 -0.59 -8.43
CA ALA A 77 15.41 -0.72 -9.10
C ALA A 77 16.29 0.51 -8.82
N LEU A 78 15.75 1.71 -8.95
CA LEU A 78 16.45 2.95 -8.62
C LEU A 78 16.91 2.99 -7.15
N LEU A 79 16.07 2.58 -6.23
CA LEU A 79 16.40 2.54 -4.80
C LEU A 79 17.54 1.54 -4.51
N ILE A 80 17.59 0.39 -5.19
CA ILE A 80 18.69 -0.56 -5.08
C ILE A 80 20.02 0.09 -5.48
N GLU A 81 20.06 0.85 -6.58
CA GLU A 81 21.25 1.59 -7.02
C GLU A 81 21.72 2.60 -5.97
N HIS A 82 20.81 3.07 -5.11
CA HIS A 82 21.10 3.98 -3.99
C HIS A 82 21.31 3.24 -2.65
N GLY A 83 21.56 1.91 -2.68
CA GLY A 83 21.91 1.12 -1.51
C GLY A 83 20.72 0.62 -0.66
N TRP A 84 19.48 0.77 -1.12
CA TRP A 84 18.32 0.27 -0.44
C TRP A 84 18.14 -1.24 -0.60
N THR A 85 17.57 -1.88 0.40
CA THR A 85 17.13 -3.28 0.32
C THR A 85 15.64 -3.33 0.00
N ILE A 86 15.26 -4.15 -0.98
CA ILE A 86 13.87 -4.27 -1.41
C ILE A 86 13.30 -5.61 -0.99
N ALA A 87 12.05 -5.60 -0.52
CA ALA A 87 11.30 -6.80 -0.17
C ALA A 87 9.91 -6.80 -0.81
N MET A 88 9.34 -7.98 -1.00
CA MET A 88 7.96 -8.15 -1.44
C MET A 88 7.16 -8.96 -0.40
N PRO A 89 5.91 -8.57 -0.10
CA PRO A 89 5.05 -9.30 0.80
C PRO A 89 4.56 -10.61 0.17
N ILE A 90 4.42 -11.64 0.98
CA ILE A 90 3.96 -12.98 0.58
C ILE A 90 2.79 -13.39 1.46
N ALA A 91 1.65 -13.68 0.84
CA ALA A 91 0.47 -14.19 1.52
C ALA A 91 0.47 -15.73 1.52
N ASP A 92 1.23 -16.35 2.41
CA ASP A 92 1.35 -17.81 2.48
C ASP A 92 0.07 -18.50 3.00
N ALA A 93 -0.58 -17.91 3.99
CA ALA A 93 -1.78 -18.47 4.62
C ALA A 93 -2.95 -17.50 4.64
N ALA A 94 -4.17 -18.07 4.66
CA ALA A 94 -5.38 -17.27 4.82
C ALA A 94 -5.43 -16.67 6.22
N ASN A 95 -5.92 -15.43 6.31
CA ASN A 95 -6.16 -14.72 7.58
C ASN A 95 -4.92 -14.57 8.50
N SER A 96 -3.72 -14.77 7.97
CA SER A 96 -2.44 -14.59 8.67
C SER A 96 -1.74 -13.30 8.20
N PRO A 97 -0.85 -12.73 9.03
CA PRO A 97 0.09 -11.73 8.57
C PRO A 97 0.92 -12.24 7.39
N MET A 98 1.28 -11.36 6.47
CA MET A 98 2.22 -11.67 5.40
C MET A 98 3.66 -11.69 5.96
N CYS A 99 4.51 -12.53 5.38
CA CYS A 99 5.96 -12.40 5.52
C CYS A 99 6.52 -11.58 4.34
N PHE A 100 7.78 -11.17 4.44
CA PHE A 100 8.45 -10.43 3.38
C PHE A 100 9.71 -11.17 2.95
N ARG A 101 9.95 -11.16 1.63
CA ARG A 101 11.12 -11.80 1.02
C ARG A 101 11.88 -10.80 0.17
N GLY A 102 13.22 -10.85 0.25
CA GLY A 102 14.10 -10.00 -0.54
C GLY A 102 13.86 -10.14 -2.03
N TRP A 103 13.92 -9.02 -2.74
CA TRP A 103 13.70 -8.93 -4.18
C TRP A 103 14.79 -8.06 -4.85
N THR A 104 15.17 -8.47 -6.07
CA THR A 104 15.97 -7.70 -7.00
C THR A 104 15.39 -7.86 -8.41
N PRO A 105 15.74 -7.01 -9.38
CA PRO A 105 15.31 -7.18 -10.78
C PRO A 105 15.66 -8.53 -11.40
N SER A 106 16.69 -9.23 -10.88
CA SER A 106 17.11 -10.55 -11.32
C SER A 106 16.48 -11.72 -10.55
N SER A 107 15.61 -11.45 -9.57
CA SER A 107 14.96 -12.49 -8.78
C SER A 107 14.10 -13.40 -9.65
N THR A 108 14.26 -14.71 -9.48
CA THR A 108 13.29 -15.67 -10.05
C THR A 108 11.93 -15.46 -9.37
N MET A 109 10.89 -15.33 -10.18
CA MET A 109 9.54 -15.06 -9.68
C MET A 109 8.69 -16.33 -9.69
N SER A 110 7.79 -16.43 -8.73
CA SER A 110 6.67 -17.37 -8.65
C SER A 110 5.38 -16.59 -8.43
N VAL A 111 4.29 -17.26 -8.09
CA VAL A 111 3.03 -16.60 -7.71
C VAL A 111 2.59 -17.07 -6.35
N ASP A 112 1.96 -16.17 -5.59
CA ASP A 112 1.32 -16.53 -4.33
C ASP A 112 -0.05 -17.21 -4.56
N ARG A 113 -0.76 -17.52 -3.47
CA ARG A 113 -2.10 -18.12 -3.48
C ARG A 113 -3.17 -17.28 -4.21
N HIS A 114 -2.91 -16.01 -4.47
CA HIS A 114 -3.80 -15.08 -5.19
C HIS A 114 -3.37 -14.85 -6.63
N GLY A 115 -2.31 -15.56 -7.10
CA GLY A 115 -1.73 -15.35 -8.42
C GLY A 115 -0.89 -14.08 -8.54
N ILE A 116 -0.51 -13.46 -7.43
CA ILE A 116 0.32 -12.25 -7.41
C ILE A 116 1.80 -12.67 -7.53
N PRO A 117 2.58 -12.04 -8.44
CA PRO A 117 4.01 -12.33 -8.55
C PRO A 117 4.77 -12.02 -7.26
N ILE A 118 5.57 -12.99 -6.81
CA ILE A 118 6.43 -12.92 -5.63
C ILE A 118 7.79 -13.52 -5.92
N PRO A 119 8.88 -13.17 -5.21
CA PRO A 119 10.15 -13.87 -5.33
C PRO A 119 9.98 -15.36 -4.96
N ALA A 120 10.45 -16.26 -5.82
CA ALA A 120 10.37 -17.72 -5.59
C ALA A 120 11.23 -18.14 -4.38
N SER A 121 12.36 -17.45 -4.16
CA SER A 121 13.30 -17.69 -3.07
C SER A 121 13.93 -16.37 -2.63
N GLY A 122 14.65 -16.38 -1.53
CA GLY A 122 15.36 -15.22 -1.00
C GLY A 122 15.25 -15.14 0.53
N PRO A 123 16.04 -14.29 1.18
CA PRO A 123 16.02 -14.13 2.63
C PRO A 123 14.68 -13.55 3.09
N ALA A 124 14.25 -13.99 4.28
CA ALA A 124 13.20 -13.30 4.99
C ALA A 124 13.72 -11.93 5.48
N ILE A 125 12.97 -10.87 5.23
CA ILE A 125 13.38 -9.50 5.53
C ILE A 125 12.21 -8.79 6.23
N VAL A 126 12.52 -7.96 7.23
CA VAL A 126 11.52 -7.08 7.87
C VAL A 126 11.72 -5.66 7.32
N PRO A 127 10.76 -5.11 6.59
CA PRO A 127 10.88 -3.76 6.04
C PRO A 127 10.68 -2.68 7.11
N GLY A 128 11.49 -1.63 7.07
CA GLY A 128 11.28 -0.40 7.84
C GLY A 128 10.24 0.53 7.19
N ILE A 129 10.04 0.40 5.87
CA ILE A 129 9.01 1.13 5.11
C ILE A 129 8.17 0.14 4.32
N VAL A 130 6.85 0.34 4.32
CA VAL A 130 5.91 -0.47 3.54
C VAL A 130 5.15 0.44 2.56
N LEU A 131 5.30 0.18 1.25
CA LEU A 131 4.43 0.77 0.22
C LEU A 131 3.19 -0.11 0.08
N LEU A 132 2.02 0.49 0.28
CA LEU A 132 0.73 -0.20 0.24
C LEU A 132 -0.10 0.25 -0.97
N PRO A 133 -0.55 -0.67 -1.84
CA PRO A 133 -1.46 -0.31 -2.91
C PRO A 133 -2.83 0.07 -2.37
N LEU A 134 -3.47 1.08 -2.98
CA LEU A 134 -4.77 1.59 -2.60
C LEU A 134 -5.79 1.40 -3.73
N LEU A 135 -7.06 1.10 -3.37
CA LEU A 135 -8.22 1.30 -4.24
C LEU A 135 -8.90 2.64 -3.98
N ALA A 136 -9.10 2.95 -2.70
CA ALA A 136 -9.65 4.21 -2.24
C ALA A 136 -8.95 4.65 -0.96
N PHE A 137 -9.01 5.94 -0.66
CA PHE A 137 -8.46 6.54 0.54
C PHE A 137 -9.19 7.83 0.90
N ASP A 138 -9.14 8.22 2.16
CA ASP A 138 -9.71 9.49 2.64
C ASP A 138 -8.63 10.43 3.20
N ALA A 139 -9.06 11.65 3.52
CA ALA A 139 -8.18 12.70 4.04
C ALA A 139 -7.59 12.40 5.42
N ARG A 140 -8.07 11.36 6.12
CA ARG A 140 -7.56 10.92 7.44
C ARG A 140 -6.45 9.88 7.33
N GLY A 141 -6.08 9.46 6.12
CA GLY A 141 -5.07 8.42 5.89
C GLY A 141 -5.61 6.99 5.89
N PHE A 142 -6.92 6.79 6.06
CA PHE A 142 -7.50 5.46 5.94
C PHE A 142 -7.63 5.04 4.49
N ARG A 143 -7.50 3.72 4.26
CA ARG A 143 -7.52 3.14 2.92
C ARG A 143 -8.49 1.99 2.78
N LEU A 144 -8.94 1.78 1.54
CA LEU A 144 -9.56 0.53 1.09
C LEU A 144 -8.60 -0.21 0.15
N GLY A 145 -8.30 -1.45 0.50
CA GLY A 145 -7.74 -2.45 -0.41
C GLY A 145 -8.82 -3.38 -0.93
N TYR A 146 -8.43 -4.57 -1.37
CA TYR A 146 -9.35 -5.58 -1.93
C TYR A 146 -10.21 -6.34 -0.91
N GLY A 147 -10.08 -6.04 0.38
CA GLY A 147 -10.93 -6.60 1.43
C GLY A 147 -10.37 -7.87 2.12
N GLY A 148 -9.18 -8.31 1.76
CA GLY A 148 -8.55 -9.48 2.41
C GLY A 148 -7.96 -9.20 3.81
N GLY A 149 -7.80 -7.93 4.20
CA GLY A 149 -7.26 -7.50 5.50
C GLY A 149 -5.80 -7.90 5.75
N TYR A 150 -5.07 -8.31 4.72
CA TYR A 150 -3.68 -8.78 4.87
C TYR A 150 -2.76 -7.70 5.43
N PHE A 151 -2.82 -6.48 4.90
CA PHE A 151 -1.98 -5.38 5.38
C PHE A 151 -2.32 -4.98 6.82
N ASP A 152 -3.59 -4.89 7.19
CA ASP A 152 -3.97 -4.49 8.54
C ASP A 152 -3.47 -5.51 9.58
N ARG A 153 -3.63 -6.81 9.30
CA ARG A 153 -3.06 -7.88 10.16
C ARG A 153 -1.54 -7.85 10.19
N THR A 154 -0.89 -7.61 9.04
CA THR A 154 0.57 -7.57 8.96
C THR A 154 1.12 -6.39 9.75
N LEU A 155 0.58 -5.19 9.53
CA LEU A 155 1.01 -4.00 10.26
C LEU A 155 0.75 -4.14 11.77
N ALA A 156 -0.40 -4.69 12.18
CA ALA A 156 -0.70 -4.93 13.61
C ALA A 156 0.29 -5.91 14.28
N ALA A 157 0.90 -6.81 13.51
CA ALA A 157 1.86 -7.81 14.02
C ALA A 157 3.32 -7.32 13.98
N MET A 158 3.64 -6.22 13.27
CA MET A 158 5.01 -5.74 13.13
C MET A 158 5.45 -4.90 14.34
N VAL A 159 6.60 -5.27 14.91
CA VAL A 159 7.26 -4.53 16.00
C VAL A 159 8.76 -4.43 15.68
N PRO A 160 9.35 -3.23 15.55
CA PRO A 160 8.69 -1.91 15.56
C PRO A 160 7.74 -1.72 14.37
N GLN A 161 6.82 -0.76 14.52
CA GLN A 161 5.92 -0.38 13.42
C GLN A 161 6.73 0.20 12.25
N PRO A 162 6.52 -0.27 11.01
CA PRO A 162 7.15 0.33 9.84
C PRO A 162 6.51 1.68 9.51
N LEU A 163 7.23 2.51 8.76
CA LEU A 163 6.62 3.65 8.10
C LEU A 163 5.71 3.15 6.96
N THR A 164 4.48 3.64 6.92
CA THR A 164 3.45 3.19 5.97
C THR A 164 3.14 4.27 4.94
N ILE A 165 3.37 3.96 3.66
CA ILE A 165 3.10 4.87 2.55
C ILE A 165 2.09 4.21 1.61
N GLY A 166 0.88 4.77 1.54
CA GLY A 166 -0.11 4.36 0.56
C GLY A 166 0.22 4.91 -0.82
N VAL A 167 0.08 4.09 -1.84
CA VAL A 167 0.34 4.50 -3.23
C VAL A 167 -0.85 4.15 -4.11
N GLY A 168 -1.36 5.14 -4.83
CA GLY A 168 -2.49 4.97 -5.72
C GLY A 168 -2.76 6.22 -6.53
N PHE A 169 -3.81 6.17 -7.34
CA PHE A 169 -4.21 7.30 -8.17
C PHE A 169 -5.24 8.18 -7.44
N GLU A 170 -5.22 9.49 -7.73
CA GLU A 170 -6.12 10.47 -7.11
C GLU A 170 -7.61 10.14 -7.31
N LEU A 171 -7.96 9.46 -8.40
CA LEU A 171 -9.32 8.95 -8.63
C LEU A 171 -9.85 8.04 -7.50
N GLY A 172 -8.94 7.49 -6.67
CA GLY A 172 -9.25 6.72 -5.47
C GLY A 172 -9.71 7.56 -4.29
N ARG A 173 -9.52 8.89 -4.30
CA ARG A 173 -9.92 9.76 -3.21
C ARG A 173 -11.42 9.74 -2.99
N VAL A 174 -11.84 9.67 -1.73
CA VAL A 174 -13.23 9.76 -1.28
C VAL A 174 -13.32 10.63 -0.03
N ALA A 175 -14.53 11.08 0.30
CA ALA A 175 -14.77 11.88 1.50
C ALA A 175 -14.56 11.03 2.78
N ASP A 176 -15.04 9.82 2.77
CA ASP A 176 -14.96 8.88 3.90
C ASP A 176 -14.98 7.44 3.39
N ILE A 177 -14.04 6.62 3.86
CA ILE A 177 -14.02 5.18 3.57
C ILE A 177 -14.81 4.36 4.58
N LEU A 178 -15.40 4.99 5.58
CA LEU A 178 -16.11 4.33 6.69
C LEU A 178 -15.17 3.35 7.44
N PRO A 179 -14.10 3.84 8.08
CA PRO A 179 -13.09 2.97 8.67
C PRO A 179 -13.67 2.12 9.79
N GLN A 180 -13.19 0.89 9.90
CA GLN A 180 -13.54 -0.05 10.96
C GLN A 180 -12.46 -0.02 12.06
N MET A 181 -12.77 -0.55 13.23
CA MET A 181 -11.91 -0.48 14.42
C MET A 181 -10.50 -1.08 14.20
N HIS A 182 -10.37 -2.01 13.26
CA HIS A 182 -9.09 -2.67 12.94
C HIS A 182 -8.34 -2.02 11.76
N ASP A 183 -8.94 -1.02 11.09
CA ASP A 183 -8.24 -0.31 10.02
C ASP A 183 -7.17 0.60 10.62
N ILE A 184 -5.95 0.52 10.08
CA ILE A 184 -4.79 1.31 10.52
C ILE A 184 -4.60 2.46 9.52
N PRO A 185 -4.61 3.73 9.97
CA PRO A 185 -4.32 4.85 9.10
C PRO A 185 -2.86 4.81 8.67
N LEU A 186 -2.58 5.31 7.46
CA LEU A 186 -1.24 5.39 6.90
C LEU A 186 -0.52 6.67 7.32
N ASP A 187 0.81 6.62 7.40
CA ASP A 187 1.65 7.79 7.71
C ASP A 187 1.65 8.79 6.54
N ALA A 188 1.62 8.29 5.32
CA ALA A 188 1.52 9.13 4.12
C ALA A 188 0.72 8.43 3.01
N ILE A 189 0.18 9.23 2.08
CA ILE A 189 -0.41 8.75 0.83
C ILE A 189 0.20 9.56 -0.33
N VAL A 190 0.66 8.85 -1.36
CA VAL A 190 1.26 9.43 -2.57
C VAL A 190 0.36 9.13 -3.76
N THR A 191 -0.01 10.19 -4.47
CA THR A 191 -0.76 10.13 -5.73
C THR A 191 -0.03 10.95 -6.80
N GLU A 192 -0.54 10.99 -8.02
CA GLU A 192 -0.03 11.88 -9.08
C GLU A 192 -0.20 13.37 -8.77
N THR A 193 -0.99 13.73 -7.75
CA THR A 193 -1.21 15.12 -7.34
C THR A 193 -0.27 15.58 -6.23
N GLY A 194 0.42 14.65 -5.56
CA GLY A 194 1.38 14.97 -4.49
C GLY A 194 1.40 13.98 -3.34
N VAL A 195 2.00 14.41 -2.25
CA VAL A 195 2.17 13.65 -1.01
C VAL A 195 1.28 14.23 0.09
N MET A 196 0.35 13.44 0.62
CA MET A 196 -0.39 13.73 1.85
C MET A 196 0.31 13.04 3.02
N ARG A 197 0.65 13.80 4.05
CA ARG A 197 1.26 13.29 5.30
C ARG A 197 0.23 13.34 6.41
N HIS A 198 0.09 12.26 7.16
CA HIS A 198 -0.90 12.10 8.24
C HIS A 198 -0.27 11.94 9.62
N ALA A 199 0.94 11.36 9.69
CA ALA A 199 1.66 11.25 10.96
C ALA A 199 2.43 12.53 11.25
N GLN A 200 2.47 12.89 12.53
CA GLN A 200 3.44 13.87 13.07
C GLN A 200 4.85 13.24 13.17
N ASP A 201 5.09 12.18 12.41
CA ASP A 201 6.33 11.41 12.53
C ASP A 201 7.42 12.08 11.71
N TYR A 202 8.38 12.66 12.44
CA TYR A 202 9.57 13.36 11.92
C TYR A 202 10.44 12.47 11.00
N ARG A 203 10.17 11.17 10.90
CA ARG A 203 10.91 10.22 10.06
C ARG A 203 10.81 10.50 8.56
N LEU A 204 9.80 11.26 8.13
CA LEU A 204 9.63 11.74 6.75
C LEU A 204 10.03 13.20 6.55
N LEU A 205 10.58 13.85 7.60
CA LEU A 205 10.93 15.28 7.60
C LEU A 205 12.44 15.52 7.65
N ALA A 206 13.23 14.45 7.55
CA ALA A 206 14.69 14.55 7.53
C ALA A 206 15.20 15.03 6.17
#